data_7cbdfdce080a695d269e479b61aa8d8d
#
_entry.id   7cbdfdce080a695d269e479b61aa8d8d
#
_cell.length_a   1.000
_cell.length_b   1.000
_cell.length_c   1.000
_cell.angle_alpha   90.00
_cell.angle_beta   90.00
_cell.angle_gamma   90.00
#
_symmetry.space_group_name_H-M   'P 1'
#
loop_
_entity.id
_entity.type
_entity.pdbx_description
1 polymer ?
#
loop_
_entity_poly.entity_id
_entity_poly.type
_entity_poly.pdbx_seq_one_letter_code
_entity_poly.pdbx_strand_id
1 'polypeptide(L)'
;MPLFHPDSRGCKLSAVIALFICANANAQSDAAIALERQSDAAFQQVLQQPQNLALWSIYADLLIKQGNYEGGVAALERLLLEPDANPDLRVDIAVLYYRMASYVYAGTMLQTALKDPRLQGDKRVLAEGLLVDISKRLQTSQLTGAVTFGLRRQSNAMFRTDSTQVTVAGASVPYTLRPEANTDASLGLRLRHLYDLETQNSAAIVTNFGAYLVNYSSSAGSQIQASPTKPYDLLALDMSSGVQFKPLPGKLQGVILRPHVLWSNVLAQGKQYIGSQGLGLDASWQVSERTLVDFTLDGQRRTFATRIDIPNADQLNARLTNLRARLAHELAPGHNLSGDYIMRRNRAGRDFYNSDSHELRVTYAVSYASPLADGNSWTTSVYAGALRRTYGAPDPAVSATQKREDSETRFGINHLVPITPVWSLLFGFEQARNQANFANFNYKNTTLSGTVIRSF
;
A
#
# COMPACT_ATOMS: atom_id res chain seq x y z
N MET A 1 -35.36 -32.77 9.06
CA MET A 1 -35.99 -31.44 8.99
C MET A 1 -36.05 -30.84 10.38
N PRO A 2 -35.32 -29.77 10.65
CA PRO A 2 -35.95 -28.46 10.79
C PRO A 2 -35.14 -27.38 10.04
N LEU A 3 -35.91 -26.34 9.66
CA LEU A 3 -35.63 -25.19 8.83
C LEU A 3 -34.63 -24.23 9.45
N PHE A 4 -33.60 -23.84 8.69
CA PHE A 4 -32.74 -22.70 9.00
C PHE A 4 -33.48 -21.38 8.77
N HIS A 5 -33.61 -20.55 9.80
CA HIS A 5 -33.98 -19.15 9.68
C HIS A 5 -32.68 -18.33 9.43
N PRO A 6 -32.63 -17.46 8.42
CA PRO A 6 -31.49 -16.55 8.25
C PRO A 6 -31.65 -15.35 9.19
N ASP A 7 -30.64 -15.15 10.01
CA ASP A 7 -30.56 -14.03 10.95
C ASP A 7 -30.47 -12.68 10.19
N SER A 8 -31.49 -11.85 10.38
CA SER A 8 -31.75 -10.57 9.68
C SER A 8 -30.83 -9.41 10.10
N ARG A 9 -29.72 -9.66 10.82
CA ARG A 9 -28.82 -8.61 11.32
C ARG A 9 -27.74 -8.19 10.35
N GLY A 10 -27.41 -9.01 9.34
CA GLY A 10 -26.40 -8.68 8.31
C GLY A 10 -26.88 -7.70 7.24
N CYS A 11 -28.20 -7.59 7.03
CA CYS A 11 -28.75 -6.80 5.93
C CYS A 11 -28.87 -5.27 6.23
N LYS A 12 -28.84 -4.88 7.52
CA LYS A 12 -28.99 -3.45 7.89
C LYS A 12 -27.69 -2.64 7.78
N LEU A 13 -26.53 -3.28 7.91
CA LEU A 13 -25.25 -2.59 7.78
C LEU A 13 -24.91 -2.28 6.31
N SER A 14 -25.25 -3.19 5.39
CA SER A 14 -25.05 -3.00 3.95
C SER A 14 -25.95 -1.89 3.37
N ALA A 15 -27.17 -1.72 3.89
CA ALA A 15 -28.09 -0.68 3.45
C ALA A 15 -27.66 0.74 3.90
N VAL A 16 -27.05 0.88 5.08
CA VAL A 16 -26.57 2.17 5.57
C VAL A 16 -25.34 2.64 4.79
N ILE A 17 -24.41 1.74 4.45
CA ILE A 17 -23.22 2.06 3.63
C ILE A 17 -23.67 2.44 2.20
N ALA A 18 -24.64 1.75 1.62
CA ALA A 18 -25.19 2.08 0.29
C ALA A 18 -25.90 3.44 0.26
N LEU A 19 -26.64 3.82 1.32
CA LEU A 19 -27.32 5.11 1.40
C LEU A 19 -26.35 6.30 1.53
N PHE A 20 -25.24 6.14 2.27
CA PHE A 20 -24.20 7.18 2.37
C PHE A 20 -23.45 7.40 1.05
N ILE A 21 -23.22 6.35 0.28
CA ILE A 21 -22.58 6.45 -1.04
C ILE A 21 -23.50 7.15 -2.05
N CYS A 22 -24.80 6.86 -2.04
CA CYS A 22 -25.77 7.48 -2.96
C CYS A 22 -26.04 8.96 -2.65
N ALA A 23 -26.07 9.38 -1.38
CA ALA A 23 -26.33 10.77 -1.01
C ALA A 23 -25.18 11.72 -1.42
N ASN A 24 -23.93 11.29 -1.30
CA ASN A 24 -22.78 12.08 -1.73
C ASN A 24 -22.63 12.13 -3.26
N ALA A 25 -23.05 11.10 -3.98
CA ALA A 25 -23.00 11.06 -5.45
C ALA A 25 -23.96 12.09 -6.08
N ASN A 26 -25.13 12.31 -5.50
CA ASN A 26 -26.13 13.25 -6.05
C ASN A 26 -25.71 14.72 -5.83
N ALA A 27 -25.21 15.09 -4.66
CA ALA A 27 -24.75 16.46 -4.39
C ALA A 27 -23.52 16.86 -5.24
N GLN A 28 -22.69 15.89 -5.57
CA GLN A 28 -21.50 16.09 -6.42
C GLN A 28 -21.89 16.24 -7.91
N SER A 29 -22.97 15.58 -8.35
CA SER A 29 -23.49 15.72 -9.72
C SER A 29 -24.11 17.11 -9.95
N ASP A 30 -24.82 17.67 -8.98
CA ASP A 30 -25.45 18.99 -9.12
C ASP A 30 -24.42 20.12 -9.18
N ALA A 31 -23.37 20.05 -8.38
CA ALA A 31 -22.25 21.02 -8.42
C ALA A 31 -21.47 20.93 -9.74
N ALA A 32 -21.22 19.73 -10.26
CA ALA A 32 -20.55 19.54 -11.55
C ALA A 32 -21.39 20.08 -12.71
N ILE A 33 -22.69 19.82 -12.74
CA ILE A 33 -23.62 20.33 -13.74
C ILE A 33 -23.72 21.88 -13.68
N ALA A 34 -23.72 22.46 -12.49
CA ALA A 34 -23.73 23.92 -12.34
C ALA A 34 -22.43 24.54 -12.87
N LEU A 35 -21.30 23.92 -12.62
CA LEU A 35 -19.99 24.38 -13.10
C LEU A 35 -19.87 24.25 -14.65
N GLU A 36 -20.42 23.20 -15.22
CA GLU A 36 -20.50 22.99 -16.66
C GLU A 36 -21.32 24.11 -17.34
N ARG A 37 -22.49 24.42 -16.82
CA ARG A 37 -23.32 25.54 -17.33
C ARG A 37 -22.61 26.90 -17.23
N GLN A 38 -21.83 27.13 -16.17
CA GLN A 38 -21.05 28.37 -16.00
C GLN A 38 -19.94 28.45 -17.06
N SER A 39 -19.26 27.36 -17.34
CA SER A 39 -18.21 27.34 -18.38
C SER A 39 -18.78 27.52 -19.77
N ASP A 40 -19.94 26.92 -20.09
CA ASP A 40 -20.63 27.13 -21.36
C ASP A 40 -21.06 28.59 -21.54
N ALA A 41 -21.61 29.21 -20.50
CA ALA A 41 -21.96 30.63 -20.54
C ALA A 41 -20.74 31.54 -20.73
N ALA A 42 -19.63 31.23 -20.04
CA ALA A 42 -18.36 31.96 -20.22
C ALA A 42 -17.80 31.78 -21.63
N PHE A 43 -17.90 30.58 -22.20
CA PHE A 43 -17.47 30.33 -23.58
C PHE A 43 -18.29 31.14 -24.59
N GLN A 44 -19.62 31.24 -24.40
CA GLN A 44 -20.48 32.08 -25.26
C GLN A 44 -20.06 33.58 -25.22
N GLN A 45 -19.64 34.08 -24.04
CA GLN A 45 -19.12 35.43 -23.92
C GLN A 45 -17.78 35.61 -24.63
N VAL A 46 -16.88 34.62 -24.54
CA VAL A 46 -15.62 34.58 -25.29
C VAL A 46 -15.88 34.62 -26.81
N LEU A 47 -16.87 33.88 -27.32
CA LEU A 47 -17.23 33.89 -28.74
C LEU A 47 -17.74 35.26 -29.20
N GLN A 48 -18.46 35.99 -28.36
CA GLN A 48 -18.96 37.32 -28.67
C GLN A 48 -17.85 38.38 -28.62
N GLN A 49 -16.84 38.23 -27.77
CA GLN A 49 -15.74 39.17 -27.59
C GLN A 49 -14.39 38.44 -27.51
N PRO A 50 -13.92 37.84 -28.63
CA PRO A 50 -12.73 36.99 -28.65
C PRO A 50 -11.42 37.72 -28.37
N GLN A 51 -11.40 39.05 -28.44
CA GLN A 51 -10.26 39.91 -28.13
C GLN A 51 -10.19 40.29 -26.64
N ASN A 52 -11.24 39.99 -25.87
CA ASN A 52 -11.27 40.30 -24.44
C ASN A 52 -10.58 39.23 -23.63
N LEU A 53 -9.32 39.45 -23.27
CA LEU A 53 -8.47 38.50 -22.57
C LEU A 53 -8.99 38.17 -21.17
N ALA A 54 -9.70 39.08 -20.51
CA ALA A 54 -10.30 38.83 -19.18
C ALA A 54 -11.35 37.71 -19.24
N LEU A 55 -12.11 37.63 -20.36
CA LEU A 55 -13.08 36.53 -20.55
C LEU A 55 -12.40 35.17 -20.75
N TRP A 56 -11.27 35.13 -21.46
CA TRP A 56 -10.47 33.93 -21.60
C TRP A 56 -9.91 33.45 -20.27
N SER A 57 -9.47 34.37 -19.39
CA SER A 57 -8.99 34.02 -18.04
C SER A 57 -10.10 33.41 -17.18
N ILE A 58 -11.32 34.02 -17.21
CA ILE A 58 -12.48 33.48 -16.48
C ILE A 58 -12.86 32.09 -17.00
N TYR A 59 -12.90 31.94 -18.31
CA TYR A 59 -13.21 30.63 -18.94
C TYR A 59 -12.18 29.58 -18.58
N ALA A 60 -10.88 29.89 -18.61
CA ALA A 60 -9.82 29.00 -18.20
C ALA A 60 -9.97 28.54 -16.75
N ASP A 61 -10.27 29.47 -15.82
CA ASP A 61 -10.47 29.16 -14.40
C ASP A 61 -11.63 28.16 -14.17
N LEU A 62 -12.73 28.34 -14.92
CA LEU A 62 -13.87 27.42 -14.87
C LEU A 62 -13.52 26.02 -15.40
N LEU A 63 -12.78 25.94 -16.50
CA LEU A 63 -12.29 24.66 -17.07
C LEU A 63 -11.34 23.94 -16.09
N ILE A 64 -10.44 24.67 -15.46
CA ILE A 64 -9.52 24.14 -14.46
C ILE A 64 -10.29 23.59 -13.25
N LYS A 65 -11.32 24.29 -12.78
CA LYS A 65 -12.21 23.84 -11.69
C LYS A 65 -12.99 22.58 -12.05
N GLN A 66 -13.32 22.39 -13.32
CA GLN A 66 -13.95 21.17 -13.83
C GLN A 66 -12.97 19.98 -13.94
N GLY A 67 -11.65 20.21 -13.78
CA GLY A 67 -10.62 19.22 -14.07
C GLY A 67 -10.28 19.09 -15.56
N ASN A 68 -10.87 19.95 -16.42
CA ASN A 68 -10.54 20.02 -17.85
C ASN A 68 -9.26 20.85 -18.03
N TYR A 69 -8.13 20.25 -17.69
CA TYR A 69 -6.82 20.94 -17.74
C TYR A 69 -6.38 21.24 -19.17
N GLU A 70 -6.71 20.37 -20.15
CA GLU A 70 -6.39 20.59 -21.56
C GLU A 70 -7.10 21.84 -22.09
N GLY A 71 -8.40 21.96 -21.83
CA GLY A 71 -9.18 23.14 -22.17
C GLY A 71 -8.66 24.40 -21.44
N GLY A 72 -8.29 24.27 -20.16
CA GLY A 72 -7.70 25.34 -19.36
C GLY A 72 -6.38 25.84 -19.97
N VAL A 73 -5.49 24.94 -20.38
CA VAL A 73 -4.24 25.30 -21.09
C VAL A 73 -4.54 26.03 -22.38
N ALA A 74 -5.43 25.49 -23.24
CA ALA A 74 -5.76 26.12 -24.50
C ALA A 74 -6.32 27.54 -24.37
N ALA A 75 -7.12 27.78 -23.30
CA ALA A 75 -7.64 29.10 -22.99
C ALA A 75 -6.56 30.07 -22.47
N LEU A 76 -5.66 29.59 -21.59
CA LEU A 76 -4.56 30.41 -21.06
C LEU A 76 -3.48 30.71 -22.11
N GLU A 77 -3.23 29.82 -23.06
CA GLU A 77 -2.27 30.06 -24.15
C GLU A 77 -2.66 31.24 -25.04
N ARG A 78 -3.96 31.56 -25.11
CA ARG A 78 -4.41 32.78 -25.81
C ARG A 78 -3.86 34.04 -25.15
N LEU A 79 -3.72 34.06 -23.83
CA LEU A 79 -3.15 35.19 -23.11
C LEU A 79 -1.64 35.33 -23.33
N LEU A 80 -0.94 34.23 -23.68
CA LEU A 80 0.49 34.27 -24.00
C LEU A 80 0.80 34.92 -25.38
N LEU A 81 -0.20 35.13 -26.22
CA LEU A 81 -0.03 35.79 -27.50
C LEU A 81 0.22 37.29 -27.36
N GLU A 82 -0.06 37.87 -26.18
CA GLU A 82 0.25 39.27 -25.92
C GLU A 82 1.76 39.48 -25.78
N PRO A 83 2.31 40.56 -26.43
CA PRO A 83 3.75 40.83 -26.41
C PRO A 83 4.34 40.98 -25.00
N ASP A 84 3.56 41.50 -24.05
CA ASP A 84 3.95 41.76 -22.65
C ASP A 84 3.30 40.80 -21.66
N ALA A 85 2.94 39.60 -22.07
CA ALA A 85 2.32 38.59 -21.20
C ALA A 85 3.14 38.41 -19.90
N ASN A 86 2.43 38.39 -18.77
CA ASN A 86 3.07 38.20 -17.46
C ASN A 86 3.74 36.83 -17.40
N PRO A 87 5.02 36.71 -17.02
CA PRO A 87 5.71 35.44 -16.89
C PRO A 87 5.04 34.46 -15.91
N ASP A 88 4.28 34.94 -14.93
CA ASP A 88 3.48 34.14 -13.99
C ASP A 88 2.51 33.21 -14.75
N LEU A 89 1.95 33.66 -15.87
CA LEU A 89 1.04 32.88 -16.70
C LEU A 89 1.72 31.60 -17.23
N ARG A 90 3.00 31.67 -17.60
CA ARG A 90 3.76 30.48 -18.04
C ARG A 90 3.92 29.48 -16.92
N VAL A 91 4.06 29.94 -15.67
CA VAL A 91 4.12 29.08 -14.50
C VAL A 91 2.76 28.41 -14.26
N ASP A 92 1.64 29.15 -14.40
CA ASP A 92 0.30 28.60 -14.24
C ASP A 92 -0.01 27.53 -15.31
N ILE A 93 0.33 27.78 -16.56
CA ILE A 93 0.23 26.79 -17.65
C ILE A 93 1.12 25.57 -17.39
N ALA A 94 2.34 25.78 -16.90
CA ALA A 94 3.26 24.71 -16.56
C ALA A 94 2.70 23.81 -15.43
N VAL A 95 2.02 24.39 -14.44
CA VAL A 95 1.33 23.61 -13.39
C VAL A 95 0.23 22.73 -13.99
N LEU A 96 -0.52 23.21 -14.98
CA LEU A 96 -1.53 22.40 -15.67
C LEU A 96 -0.89 21.26 -16.47
N TYR A 97 0.15 21.54 -17.25
CA TYR A 97 0.92 20.51 -17.94
C TYR A 97 1.51 19.48 -16.97
N TYR A 98 2.01 19.93 -15.82
CA TYR A 98 2.50 19.05 -14.78
C TYR A 98 1.41 18.11 -14.24
N ARG A 99 0.19 18.65 -13.98
CA ARG A 99 -0.98 17.85 -13.54
C ARG A 99 -1.40 16.82 -14.59
N MET A 100 -1.26 17.13 -15.86
CA MET A 100 -1.52 16.23 -16.98
C MET A 100 -0.36 15.24 -17.24
N ALA A 101 0.67 15.22 -16.41
CA ALA A 101 1.90 14.44 -16.58
C ALA A 101 2.67 14.76 -17.89
N SER A 102 2.38 15.91 -18.52
CA SER A 102 3.08 16.42 -19.71
C SER A 102 4.36 17.15 -19.31
N TYR A 103 5.28 16.44 -18.67
CA TYR A 103 6.45 17.01 -18.00
C TYR A 103 7.40 17.75 -18.93
N VAL A 104 7.56 17.31 -20.18
CA VAL A 104 8.42 17.99 -21.18
C VAL A 104 7.90 19.40 -21.45
N TYR A 105 6.59 19.56 -21.73
CA TYR A 105 5.97 20.85 -21.97
C TYR A 105 5.99 21.74 -20.72
N ALA A 106 5.67 21.17 -19.56
CA ALA A 106 5.78 21.87 -18.29
C ALA A 106 7.20 22.43 -18.05
N GLY A 107 8.23 21.59 -18.28
CA GLY A 107 9.63 21.99 -18.14
C GLY A 107 10.03 23.11 -19.09
N THR A 108 9.58 23.09 -20.36
CA THR A 108 9.84 24.14 -21.34
C THR A 108 9.21 25.46 -20.93
N MET A 109 7.95 25.44 -20.44
CA MET A 109 7.26 26.63 -19.94
C MET A 109 7.98 27.24 -18.73
N LEU A 110 8.38 26.41 -17.76
CA LEU A 110 9.11 26.86 -16.57
C LEU A 110 10.48 27.43 -16.90
N GLN A 111 11.25 26.76 -17.76
CA GLN A 111 12.56 27.27 -18.21
C GLN A 111 12.44 28.62 -18.91
N THR A 112 11.38 28.82 -19.69
CA THR A 112 11.12 30.09 -20.35
C THR A 112 10.70 31.16 -19.36
N ALA A 113 9.83 30.82 -18.38
CA ALA A 113 9.40 31.76 -17.34
C ALA A 113 10.57 32.21 -16.43
N LEU A 114 11.46 31.28 -16.04
CA LEU A 114 12.60 31.55 -15.18
C LEU A 114 13.68 32.46 -15.82
N LYS A 115 13.70 32.56 -17.15
CA LYS A 115 14.57 33.50 -17.88
C LYS A 115 14.06 34.94 -17.81
N ASP A 116 12.78 35.16 -17.50
CA ASP A 116 12.21 36.49 -17.40
C ASP A 116 12.50 37.10 -16.03
N PRO A 117 13.19 38.26 -15.94
CA PRO A 117 13.53 38.91 -14.67
C PRO A 117 12.32 39.40 -13.89
N ARG A 118 11.15 39.56 -14.54
CA ARG A 118 9.90 39.93 -13.91
C ARG A 118 9.31 38.84 -13.03
N LEU A 119 9.66 37.55 -13.26
CA LEU A 119 9.23 36.44 -12.41
C LEU A 119 9.97 36.50 -11.06
N GLN A 120 9.27 36.81 -9.99
CA GLN A 120 9.84 36.97 -8.65
C GLN A 120 8.93 36.34 -7.57
N GLY A 121 9.39 36.37 -6.32
CA GLY A 121 8.62 35.89 -5.16
C GLY A 121 8.23 34.41 -5.23
N ASP A 122 7.06 34.09 -4.69
CA ASP A 122 6.58 32.71 -4.53
C ASP A 122 6.43 31.96 -5.84
N LYS A 123 6.08 32.64 -6.94
CA LYS A 123 5.96 32.03 -8.27
C LYS A 123 7.31 31.56 -8.81
N ARG A 124 8.39 32.30 -8.53
CA ARG A 124 9.74 31.89 -8.90
C ARG A 124 10.19 30.65 -8.14
N VAL A 125 9.96 30.66 -6.81
CA VAL A 125 10.28 29.50 -5.93
C VAL A 125 9.49 28.26 -6.38
N LEU A 126 8.20 28.44 -6.69
CA LEU A 126 7.37 27.34 -7.22
C LEU A 126 7.93 26.81 -8.55
N ALA A 127 8.29 27.71 -9.48
CA ALA A 127 8.81 27.33 -10.79
C ALA A 127 10.14 26.55 -10.68
N GLU A 128 11.06 27.01 -9.83
CA GLU A 128 12.34 26.33 -9.55
C GLU A 128 12.12 24.96 -8.93
N GLY A 129 11.22 24.84 -7.94
CA GLY A 129 10.86 23.59 -7.29
C GLY A 129 10.24 22.57 -8.24
N LEU A 130 9.28 23.01 -9.06
CA LEU A 130 8.65 22.15 -10.08
C LEU A 130 9.65 21.72 -11.15
N LEU A 131 10.58 22.57 -11.58
CA LEU A 131 11.58 22.22 -12.59
C LEU A 131 12.54 21.13 -12.07
N VAL A 132 12.91 21.20 -10.80
CA VAL A 132 13.72 20.14 -10.13
C VAL A 132 12.94 18.81 -10.10
N ASP A 133 11.66 18.83 -9.74
CA ASP A 133 10.84 17.62 -9.72
C ASP A 133 10.64 17.04 -11.13
N ILE A 134 10.35 17.90 -12.13
CA ILE A 134 10.23 17.49 -13.54
C ILE A 134 11.53 16.85 -14.03
N SER A 135 12.68 17.43 -13.71
CA SER A 135 13.97 16.87 -14.13
C SER A 135 14.19 15.46 -13.59
N LYS A 136 13.75 15.20 -12.34
CA LYS A 136 13.79 13.86 -11.75
C LYS A 136 12.82 12.89 -12.44
N ARG A 137 11.61 13.35 -12.78
CA ARG A 137 10.59 12.53 -13.46
C ARG A 137 10.95 12.19 -14.91
N LEU A 138 11.70 13.06 -15.59
CA LEU A 138 12.19 12.84 -16.94
C LEU A 138 13.45 11.95 -16.98
N GLN A 139 14.00 11.54 -15.83
CA GLN A 139 15.10 10.59 -15.82
C GLN A 139 14.58 9.20 -16.25
N THR A 140 15.23 8.62 -17.25
CA THR A 140 14.95 7.25 -17.71
C THR A 140 15.14 6.22 -16.60
N SER A 141 16.07 6.46 -15.68
CA SER A 141 16.39 5.59 -14.53
C SER A 141 16.14 6.34 -13.23
N GLN A 142 15.21 5.83 -12.41
CA GLN A 142 14.82 6.43 -11.14
C GLN A 142 14.99 5.40 -10.03
N LEU A 143 15.78 5.72 -9.02
CA LEU A 143 15.93 4.93 -7.80
C LEU A 143 15.30 5.69 -6.64
N THR A 144 14.35 5.06 -5.98
CA THR A 144 13.73 5.56 -4.75
C THR A 144 13.82 4.50 -3.66
N GLY A 145 13.74 4.91 -2.42
CA GLY A 145 13.82 3.94 -1.35
C GLY A 145 13.57 4.52 0.03
N ALA A 146 13.64 3.63 1.01
CA ALA A 146 13.60 4.00 2.42
C ALA A 146 14.45 3.07 3.25
N VAL A 147 15.14 3.64 4.22
CA VAL A 147 15.78 2.92 5.33
C VAL A 147 14.93 3.14 6.57
N THR A 148 14.69 2.06 7.31
CA THR A 148 13.91 2.10 8.55
C THR A 148 14.71 1.51 9.69
N PHE A 149 14.67 2.16 10.85
CA PHE A 149 15.14 1.59 12.11
C PHE A 149 13.98 1.57 13.10
N GLY A 150 13.65 0.39 13.62
CA GLY A 150 12.50 0.18 14.50
C GLY A 150 12.88 -0.49 15.81
N LEU A 151 12.18 -0.10 16.88
CA LEU A 151 12.13 -0.81 18.15
C LEU A 151 10.71 -1.30 18.38
N ARG A 152 10.55 -2.58 18.78
CA ARG A 152 9.25 -3.19 18.98
C ARG A 152 9.25 -4.01 20.26
N ARG A 153 8.21 -3.81 21.09
CA ARG A 153 7.91 -4.64 22.26
C ARG A 153 6.69 -5.49 21.98
N GLN A 154 6.82 -6.79 22.16
CA GLN A 154 5.76 -7.78 21.98
C GLN A 154 5.48 -8.48 23.30
N SER A 155 4.21 -8.67 23.67
CA SER A 155 3.82 -9.39 24.88
C SER A 155 4.00 -10.91 24.73
N ASN A 156 4.06 -11.42 23.50
CA ASN A 156 4.17 -12.86 23.18
C ASN A 156 4.93 -13.05 21.85
N ALA A 157 6.24 -12.87 21.87
CA ALA A 157 7.07 -12.89 20.66
C ALA A 157 7.13 -14.27 19.96
N MET A 158 6.82 -15.34 20.67
CA MET A 158 6.79 -16.72 20.15
C MET A 158 5.37 -17.18 19.76
N PHE A 159 4.35 -16.34 19.91
CA PHE A 159 2.94 -16.68 19.67
C PHE A 159 2.49 -17.96 20.39
N ARG A 160 2.95 -18.14 21.63
CA ARG A 160 2.61 -19.29 22.47
C ARG A 160 1.20 -19.17 23.01
N THR A 161 0.60 -20.35 23.24
CA THR A 161 -0.67 -20.43 23.95
C THR A 161 -0.50 -20.11 25.44
N ASP A 162 -1.53 -19.52 26.03
CA ASP A 162 -1.66 -19.34 27.48
C ASP A 162 -2.34 -20.56 28.18
N SER A 163 -2.77 -21.56 27.39
CA SER A 163 -3.39 -22.78 27.90
C SER A 163 -2.41 -23.59 28.75
N THR A 164 -2.90 -24.19 29.81
CA THR A 164 -2.15 -25.13 30.68
C THR A 164 -2.12 -26.54 30.10
N GLN A 165 -2.94 -26.82 29.13
CA GLN A 165 -3.03 -28.10 28.44
C GLN A 165 -3.03 -27.91 26.94
N VAL A 166 -2.39 -28.80 26.21
CA VAL A 166 -2.34 -28.86 24.76
C VAL A 166 -2.67 -30.26 24.27
N THR A 167 -3.05 -30.39 23.02
CA THR A 167 -3.38 -31.68 22.42
C THR A 167 -2.14 -32.25 21.72
N VAL A 168 -1.75 -33.49 22.06
CA VAL A 168 -0.67 -34.24 21.41
C VAL A 168 -1.19 -35.63 21.08
N ALA A 169 -1.16 -36.02 19.82
CA ALA A 169 -1.68 -37.29 19.31
C ALA A 169 -3.11 -37.62 19.80
N GLY A 170 -3.96 -36.58 19.91
CA GLY A 170 -5.34 -36.72 20.39
C GLY A 170 -5.53 -36.69 21.90
N ALA A 171 -4.46 -36.75 22.69
CA ALA A 171 -4.52 -36.70 24.17
C ALA A 171 -4.27 -35.26 24.64
N SER A 172 -4.94 -34.89 25.75
CA SER A 172 -4.67 -33.66 26.47
C SER A 172 -3.46 -33.84 27.39
N VAL A 173 -2.41 -33.04 27.21
CA VAL A 173 -1.17 -33.13 27.99
C VAL A 173 -0.86 -31.79 28.64
N PRO A 174 -0.21 -31.75 29.83
CA PRO A 174 0.22 -30.53 30.48
C PRO A 174 1.21 -29.75 29.60
N TYR A 175 1.05 -28.42 29.56
CA TYR A 175 1.93 -27.49 28.82
C TYR A 175 2.49 -26.44 29.76
N THR A 176 3.81 -26.36 29.82
CA THR A 176 4.53 -25.52 30.79
C THR A 176 5.08 -24.22 30.18
N LEU A 177 5.33 -24.18 28.87
CA LEU A 177 5.83 -22.97 28.20
C LEU A 177 4.75 -21.89 28.19
N ARG A 178 5.10 -20.70 28.60
CA ARG A 178 4.18 -19.56 28.71
C ARG A 178 4.50 -18.48 27.67
N PRO A 179 3.51 -17.62 27.34
CA PRO A 179 3.77 -16.39 26.63
C PRO A 179 4.86 -15.58 27.33
N GLU A 180 5.86 -15.15 26.58
CA GLU A 180 6.94 -14.30 27.08
C GLU A 180 7.04 -13.03 26.27
N ALA A 181 7.14 -11.90 26.97
CA ALA A 181 7.38 -10.62 26.33
C ALA A 181 8.84 -10.52 25.86
N ASN A 182 9.03 -9.94 24.68
CA ASN A 182 10.36 -9.67 24.14
C ASN A 182 10.39 -8.29 23.46
N THR A 183 11.57 -7.71 23.41
CA THR A 183 11.82 -6.49 22.64
C THR A 183 12.75 -6.85 21.49
N ASP A 184 12.48 -6.32 20.33
CA ASP A 184 13.35 -6.47 19.17
C ASP A 184 13.71 -5.13 18.56
N ALA A 185 14.90 -5.09 17.95
CA ALA A 185 15.34 -4.01 17.09
C ALA A 185 15.32 -4.50 15.64
N SER A 186 14.88 -3.65 14.74
CA SER A 186 14.81 -3.97 13.32
C SER A 186 15.48 -2.91 12.46
N LEU A 187 16.11 -3.38 11.37
CA LEU A 187 16.64 -2.54 10.30
C LEU A 187 15.99 -2.98 8.99
N GLY A 188 15.37 -2.05 8.28
CA GLY A 188 14.74 -2.30 6.99
C GLY A 188 15.33 -1.46 5.88
N LEU A 189 15.44 -2.02 4.70
CA LEU A 189 15.76 -1.34 3.45
C LEU A 189 14.70 -1.71 2.42
N ARG A 190 14.11 -0.71 1.78
CA ARG A 190 13.24 -0.86 0.62
C ARG A 190 13.79 -0.02 -0.51
N LEU A 191 13.98 -0.64 -1.67
CA LEU A 191 14.42 0.03 -2.89
C LEU A 191 13.41 -0.24 -4.00
N ARG A 192 13.13 0.77 -4.78
CA ARG A 192 12.37 0.69 -6.02
C ARG A 192 13.18 1.35 -7.13
N HIS A 193 13.57 0.59 -8.11
CA HIS A 193 14.18 1.07 -9.34
C HIS A 193 13.15 1.01 -10.47
N LEU A 194 12.98 2.12 -11.16
CA LEU A 194 12.15 2.23 -12.36
C LEU A 194 13.08 2.63 -13.51
N TYR A 195 13.06 1.84 -14.58
CA TYR A 195 13.75 2.14 -15.83
C TYR A 195 12.71 2.30 -16.94
N ASP A 196 12.51 3.52 -17.40
CA ASP A 196 11.56 3.85 -18.46
C ASP A 196 12.08 3.31 -19.81
N LEU A 197 11.22 2.59 -20.54
CA LEU A 197 11.53 2.06 -21.86
C LEU A 197 11.20 3.06 -22.98
N GLU A 198 10.76 4.26 -22.63
CA GLU A 198 10.43 5.36 -23.55
C GLU A 198 9.41 4.98 -24.65
N THR A 199 8.48 4.10 -24.30
CA THR A 199 7.44 3.60 -25.21
C THR A 199 6.12 4.35 -25.02
N GLN A 200 5.29 4.40 -26.07
CA GLN A 200 3.99 5.11 -26.03
C GLN A 200 2.99 4.53 -25.02
N ASN A 201 3.13 3.27 -24.63
CA ASN A 201 2.30 2.61 -23.62
C ASN A 201 2.86 2.77 -22.18
N SER A 202 3.81 3.69 -21.98
CA SER A 202 4.48 3.97 -20.69
C SER A 202 5.10 2.72 -20.07
N ALA A 203 5.73 1.87 -20.92
CA ALA A 203 6.37 0.66 -20.40
C ALA A 203 7.65 1.01 -19.65
N ALA A 204 7.82 0.38 -18.49
CA ALA A 204 9.00 0.55 -17.66
C ALA A 204 9.37 -0.79 -16.99
N ILE A 205 10.66 -1.04 -16.80
CA ILE A 205 11.12 -2.12 -15.93
C ILE A 205 11.07 -1.62 -14.50
N VAL A 206 10.31 -2.31 -13.66
CA VAL A 206 10.19 -1.99 -12.23
C VAL A 206 10.78 -3.13 -11.42
N THR A 207 11.85 -2.81 -10.69
CA THR A 207 12.50 -3.73 -9.77
C THR A 207 12.34 -3.22 -8.34
N ASN A 208 11.77 -4.06 -7.48
CA ASN A 208 11.67 -3.81 -6.04
C ASN A 208 12.63 -4.75 -5.32
N PHE A 209 13.33 -4.24 -4.33
CA PHE A 209 14.19 -5.01 -3.44
C PHE A 209 13.87 -4.65 -1.99
N GLY A 210 13.82 -5.66 -1.12
CA GLY A 210 13.61 -5.52 0.31
C GLY A 210 14.64 -6.31 1.10
N ALA A 211 15.14 -5.73 2.18
CA ALA A 211 15.91 -6.40 3.20
C ALA A 211 15.36 -6.00 4.58
N TYR A 212 15.16 -6.97 5.46
CA TYR A 212 14.64 -6.73 6.80
C TYR A 212 15.35 -7.62 7.81
N LEU A 213 16.09 -6.99 8.71
CA LEU A 213 16.80 -7.63 9.81
C LEU A 213 16.04 -7.41 11.11
N VAL A 214 15.91 -8.45 11.91
CA VAL A 214 15.33 -8.39 13.26
C VAL A 214 16.25 -9.09 14.24
N ASN A 215 16.63 -8.38 15.31
CA ASN A 215 17.39 -8.90 16.42
C ASN A 215 16.56 -8.79 17.70
N TYR A 216 16.38 -9.90 18.40
CA TYR A 216 15.66 -9.96 19.67
C TYR A 216 16.60 -9.72 20.85
N SER A 217 16.15 -8.95 21.83
CA SER A 217 16.91 -8.70 23.07
C SER A 217 17.17 -9.99 23.86
N SER A 218 16.29 -11.00 23.69
CA SER A 218 16.46 -12.36 24.18
C SER A 218 16.16 -13.31 23.05
N SER A 219 17.19 -13.72 22.30
CA SER A 219 17.11 -14.67 21.18
C SER A 219 17.52 -16.08 21.62
N ALA A 220 17.32 -17.06 20.73
CA ALA A 220 17.72 -18.46 20.94
C ALA A 220 19.23 -18.68 20.93
N GLY A 221 20.04 -17.59 20.83
CA GLY A 221 21.48 -17.63 20.70
C GLY A 221 21.92 -17.91 19.26
N SER A 222 23.22 -18.07 19.03
CA SER A 222 23.81 -18.19 17.69
C SER A 222 23.63 -19.58 17.05
N GLN A 223 23.18 -20.56 17.80
CA GLN A 223 22.99 -21.94 17.33
C GLN A 223 21.51 -22.25 17.11
N ILE A 224 21.22 -22.98 16.03
CA ILE A 224 19.89 -23.57 15.80
C ILE A 224 19.67 -24.68 16.82
N GLN A 225 18.58 -24.63 17.56
CA GLN A 225 18.20 -25.57 18.62
C GLN A 225 17.08 -26.49 18.14
N ALA A 226 17.06 -27.75 18.56
CA ALA A 226 15.99 -28.68 18.21
C ALA A 226 14.61 -28.23 18.72
N SER A 227 14.57 -27.58 19.89
CA SER A 227 13.36 -27.04 20.51
C SER A 227 13.64 -25.65 21.06
N PRO A 228 13.59 -24.60 20.23
CA PRO A 228 13.91 -23.25 20.67
C PRO A 228 12.87 -22.72 21.63
N THR A 229 13.32 -22.18 22.75
CA THR A 229 12.47 -21.53 23.76
C THR A 229 12.41 -20.02 23.58
N LYS A 230 13.27 -19.44 22.74
CA LYS A 230 13.35 -18.02 22.39
C LYS A 230 13.26 -17.85 20.88
N PRO A 231 12.84 -16.67 20.37
CA PRO A 231 12.81 -16.42 18.94
C PRO A 231 14.21 -16.40 18.33
N TYR A 232 14.29 -16.73 17.06
CA TYR A 232 15.50 -16.55 16.26
C TYR A 232 15.60 -15.13 15.71
N ASP A 233 16.83 -14.60 15.65
CA ASP A 233 17.13 -13.42 14.85
C ASP A 233 16.97 -13.77 13.38
N LEU A 234 16.35 -12.87 12.61
CA LEU A 234 15.95 -13.12 11.23
C LEU A 234 16.54 -12.07 10.29
N LEU A 235 16.96 -12.52 9.11
CA LEU A 235 17.17 -11.67 7.94
C LEU A 235 16.25 -12.16 6.83
N ALA A 236 15.34 -11.31 6.38
CA ALA A 236 14.49 -11.56 5.23
C ALA A 236 14.94 -10.69 4.06
N LEU A 237 15.09 -11.31 2.89
CA LEU A 237 15.40 -10.66 1.62
C LEU A 237 14.28 -10.97 0.65
N ASP A 238 13.84 -9.96 -0.10
CA ASP A 238 12.85 -10.12 -1.17
C ASP A 238 13.21 -9.26 -2.37
N MET A 239 12.88 -9.77 -3.57
CA MET A 239 13.06 -9.06 -4.82
C MET A 239 11.93 -9.39 -5.78
N SER A 240 11.44 -8.41 -6.52
CA SER A 240 10.59 -8.63 -7.68
C SER A 240 11.01 -7.72 -8.82
N SER A 241 11.02 -8.25 -10.05
CA SER A 241 11.36 -7.46 -11.25
C SER A 241 10.42 -7.82 -12.39
N GLY A 242 9.93 -6.82 -13.11
CA GLY A 242 9.01 -7.03 -14.20
C GLY A 242 8.72 -5.80 -15.02
N VAL A 243 8.02 -5.97 -16.13
CA VAL A 243 7.65 -4.88 -17.03
C VAL A 243 6.28 -4.36 -16.65
N GLN A 244 6.22 -3.10 -16.26
CA GLN A 244 4.98 -2.35 -16.06
C GLN A 244 4.59 -1.66 -17.35
N PHE A 245 3.32 -1.68 -17.73
CA PHE A 245 2.84 -1.00 -18.95
C PHE A 245 1.33 -0.74 -18.90
N LYS A 246 0.85 0.18 -19.74
CA LYS A 246 -0.57 0.42 -19.99
C LYS A 246 -1.03 -0.45 -21.17
N PRO A 247 -1.94 -1.43 -20.97
CA PRO A 247 -2.25 -2.42 -22.01
C PRO A 247 -2.99 -1.84 -23.22
N LEU A 248 -3.89 -0.87 -23.02
CA LEU A 248 -4.73 -0.27 -24.06
C LEU A 248 -4.85 1.24 -23.80
N PRO A 249 -3.82 2.03 -24.15
CA PRO A 249 -3.89 3.48 -24.03
C PRO A 249 -5.06 4.02 -24.88
N GLY A 250 -5.95 4.79 -24.26
CA GLY A 250 -7.14 5.34 -24.90
C GLY A 250 -8.45 4.57 -24.64
N LYS A 251 -8.42 3.25 -24.41
CA LYS A 251 -9.63 2.45 -24.07
C LYS A 251 -9.71 2.09 -22.59
N LEU A 252 -8.57 1.76 -21.98
CA LEU A 252 -8.45 1.42 -20.55
C LEU A 252 -7.50 2.43 -19.88
N GLN A 253 -7.88 3.70 -19.94
CA GLN A 253 -7.14 4.76 -19.25
C GLN A 253 -7.10 4.45 -17.75
N GLY A 254 -5.92 4.61 -17.15
CA GLY A 254 -5.73 4.33 -15.73
C GLY A 254 -5.50 2.86 -15.35
N VAL A 255 -5.51 1.91 -16.30
CA VAL A 255 -5.11 0.52 -16.04
C VAL A 255 -3.61 0.36 -16.30
N ILE A 256 -2.91 -0.20 -15.31
CA ILE A 256 -1.49 -0.53 -15.37
C ILE A 256 -1.36 -2.02 -15.05
N LEU A 257 -0.61 -2.76 -15.87
CA LEU A 257 -0.26 -4.16 -15.65
C LEU A 257 1.24 -4.30 -15.41
N ARG A 258 1.63 -5.22 -14.54
CA ARG A 258 3.03 -5.59 -14.29
C ARG A 258 3.18 -7.09 -14.08
N PRO A 259 3.37 -7.91 -15.13
CA PRO A 259 3.92 -9.25 -14.97
C PRO A 259 5.35 -9.16 -14.41
N HIS A 260 5.69 -10.03 -13.45
CA HIS A 260 6.98 -9.96 -12.79
C HIS A 260 7.43 -11.34 -12.29
N VAL A 261 8.73 -11.50 -12.12
CA VAL A 261 9.36 -12.58 -11.37
C VAL A 261 9.54 -12.14 -9.92
N LEU A 262 9.51 -13.10 -9.00
CA LEU A 262 9.74 -12.82 -7.58
C LEU A 262 10.67 -13.88 -6.97
N TRP A 263 11.45 -13.42 -6.03
CA TRP A 263 12.38 -14.23 -5.24
C TRP A 263 12.38 -13.72 -3.80
N SER A 264 12.48 -14.64 -2.85
CA SER A 264 12.70 -14.28 -1.45
C SER A 264 13.50 -15.34 -0.72
N ASN A 265 14.23 -14.91 0.30
CA ASN A 265 15.00 -15.77 1.18
C ASN A 265 14.89 -15.28 2.63
N VAL A 266 14.72 -16.21 3.56
CA VAL A 266 14.73 -15.94 4.99
C VAL A 266 15.83 -16.76 5.64
N LEU A 267 16.70 -16.08 6.35
CA LEU A 267 17.76 -16.65 7.17
C LEU A 267 17.34 -16.54 8.64
N ALA A 268 17.54 -17.58 9.41
CA ALA A 268 17.39 -17.58 10.87
C ALA A 268 18.72 -17.92 11.51
N GLN A 269 19.22 -17.07 12.39
CA GLN A 269 20.57 -17.15 12.98
C GLN A 269 21.66 -17.28 11.90
N GLY A 270 21.54 -16.51 10.79
CA GLY A 270 22.47 -16.56 9.67
C GLY A 270 22.40 -17.80 8.78
N LYS A 271 21.58 -18.80 9.11
CA LYS A 271 21.40 -20.03 8.33
C LYS A 271 20.09 -19.99 7.55
N GLN A 272 20.11 -20.55 6.34
CA GLN A 272 18.92 -20.62 5.50
C GLN A 272 17.75 -21.27 6.23
N TYR A 273 16.56 -20.66 6.10
CA TYR A 273 15.33 -21.16 6.67
C TYR A 273 14.29 -21.44 5.58
N ILE A 274 13.93 -20.42 4.79
CA ILE A 274 12.95 -20.53 3.70
C ILE A 274 13.50 -19.82 2.48
N GLY A 275 13.41 -20.46 1.31
CA GLY A 275 13.58 -19.84 0.00
C GLY A 275 12.27 -19.87 -0.77
N SER A 276 11.99 -18.84 -1.56
CA SER A 276 10.84 -18.80 -2.48
C SER A 276 11.24 -18.19 -3.81
N GLN A 277 10.63 -18.71 -4.88
CA GLN A 277 10.72 -18.11 -6.22
C GLN A 277 9.40 -18.33 -6.96
N GLY A 278 9.06 -17.40 -7.83
CA GLY A 278 7.79 -17.50 -8.54
C GLY A 278 7.56 -16.41 -9.57
N LEU A 279 6.33 -16.39 -10.05
CA LEU A 279 5.83 -15.42 -11.02
C LEU A 279 4.61 -14.73 -10.43
N GLY A 280 4.40 -13.48 -10.81
CA GLY A 280 3.25 -12.70 -10.39
C GLY A 280 2.75 -11.75 -11.49
N LEU A 281 1.54 -11.28 -11.29
CA LEU A 281 0.90 -10.24 -12.07
C LEU A 281 0.27 -9.24 -11.10
N ASP A 282 0.69 -7.98 -11.20
CA ASP A 282 0.00 -6.86 -10.60
C ASP A 282 -0.88 -6.18 -11.66
N ALA A 283 -2.06 -5.77 -11.25
CA ALA A 283 -2.96 -4.92 -12.02
C ALA A 283 -3.43 -3.78 -11.12
N SER A 284 -3.24 -2.54 -11.55
CA SER A 284 -3.69 -1.35 -10.85
C SER A 284 -4.63 -0.58 -11.75
N TRP A 285 -5.78 -0.17 -11.23
CA TRP A 285 -6.79 0.56 -11.97
C TRP A 285 -7.25 1.79 -11.20
N GLN A 286 -6.93 2.97 -11.74
CA GLN A 286 -7.47 4.24 -11.28
C GLN A 286 -8.89 4.38 -11.83
N VAL A 287 -9.90 4.00 -11.04
CA VAL A 287 -11.32 4.00 -11.42
C VAL A 287 -11.87 5.43 -11.48
N SER A 288 -11.42 6.29 -10.58
CA SER A 288 -11.71 7.72 -10.54
C SER A 288 -10.57 8.45 -9.84
N GLU A 289 -10.58 9.78 -9.81
CA GLU A 289 -9.58 10.59 -9.11
C GLU A 289 -9.40 10.18 -7.63
N ARG A 290 -10.48 9.65 -7.01
CA ARG A 290 -10.52 9.28 -5.58
C ARG A 290 -10.49 7.77 -5.33
N THR A 291 -10.56 6.93 -6.38
CA THR A 291 -10.72 5.48 -6.21
C THR A 291 -9.66 4.72 -6.97
N LEU A 292 -8.89 3.93 -6.25
CA LEU A 292 -7.87 3.02 -6.78
C LEU A 292 -8.24 1.58 -6.43
N VAL A 293 -8.10 0.68 -7.40
CA VAL A 293 -8.25 -0.77 -7.23
C VAL A 293 -6.96 -1.45 -7.65
N ASP A 294 -6.39 -2.25 -6.75
CA ASP A 294 -5.19 -3.03 -7.03
C ASP A 294 -5.50 -4.53 -6.91
N PHE A 295 -4.95 -5.31 -7.83
CA PHE A 295 -4.94 -6.76 -7.78
C PHE A 295 -3.51 -7.27 -7.89
N THR A 296 -3.18 -8.27 -7.09
CA THR A 296 -1.94 -9.04 -7.21
C THR A 296 -2.30 -10.51 -7.21
N LEU A 297 -1.83 -11.23 -8.22
CA LEU A 297 -1.87 -12.69 -8.27
C LEU A 297 -0.45 -13.18 -8.40
N ASP A 298 -0.01 -14.04 -7.49
CA ASP A 298 1.30 -14.69 -7.59
C ASP A 298 1.24 -16.18 -7.29
N GLY A 299 2.13 -16.92 -7.98
CA GLY A 299 2.39 -18.32 -7.77
C GLY A 299 3.86 -18.52 -7.42
N GLN A 300 4.14 -19.18 -6.29
CA GLN A 300 5.49 -19.35 -5.77
C GLN A 300 5.76 -20.82 -5.44
N ARG A 301 7.00 -21.26 -5.67
CA ARG A 301 7.55 -22.47 -5.07
C ARG A 301 8.36 -22.08 -3.85
N ARG A 302 7.98 -22.65 -2.70
CA ARG A 302 8.64 -22.44 -1.42
C ARG A 302 9.40 -23.68 -1.02
N THR A 303 10.64 -23.52 -0.56
CA THR A 303 11.51 -24.59 -0.08
C THR A 303 12.01 -24.25 1.32
N PHE A 304 12.02 -25.25 2.19
CA PHE A 304 12.54 -25.15 3.55
C PHE A 304 13.89 -25.87 3.65
N ALA A 305 14.83 -25.27 4.35
CA ALA A 305 16.10 -25.91 4.62
C ALA A 305 15.97 -26.94 5.75
N THR A 306 16.54 -28.12 5.56
CA THR A 306 16.64 -29.13 6.62
C THR A 306 17.56 -28.63 7.71
N ARG A 307 17.05 -28.61 8.94
CA ARG A 307 17.72 -28.12 10.14
C ARG A 307 17.36 -29.02 11.33
N ILE A 308 18.08 -28.92 12.42
CA ILE A 308 17.80 -29.73 13.62
C ILE A 308 16.41 -29.47 14.22
N ASP A 309 15.87 -28.24 14.08
CA ASP A 309 14.52 -27.86 14.48
C ASP A 309 13.45 -28.17 13.41
N ILE A 310 13.86 -28.48 12.18
CA ILE A 310 12.98 -28.82 11.06
C ILE A 310 13.59 -30.03 10.30
N PRO A 311 13.62 -31.21 10.92
CA PRO A 311 14.29 -32.37 10.32
C PRO A 311 13.59 -32.88 9.06
N ASN A 312 12.27 -32.65 8.94
CA ASN A 312 11.44 -33.07 7.79
C ASN A 312 11.06 -31.86 6.92
N ALA A 313 12.01 -30.99 6.62
CA ALA A 313 11.78 -29.75 5.88
C ALA A 313 11.19 -29.96 4.48
N ASP A 314 11.50 -31.08 3.83
CA ASP A 314 10.96 -31.49 2.54
C ASP A 314 9.43 -31.61 2.55
N GLN A 315 8.84 -32.03 3.66
CA GLN A 315 7.39 -32.14 3.82
C GLN A 315 6.67 -30.78 3.88
N LEU A 316 7.41 -29.73 4.25
CA LEU A 316 6.94 -28.35 4.29
C LEU A 316 7.08 -27.61 2.95
N ASN A 317 7.91 -28.17 2.03
CA ASN A 317 8.06 -27.60 0.69
C ASN A 317 6.71 -27.52 0.00
N ALA A 318 6.40 -26.35 -0.56
CA ALA A 318 5.04 -26.06 -0.99
C ALA A 318 4.97 -25.21 -2.27
N ARG A 319 3.82 -25.32 -2.95
CA ARG A 319 3.36 -24.30 -3.90
C ARG A 319 2.40 -23.37 -3.19
N LEU A 320 2.71 -22.08 -3.25
CA LEU A 320 1.89 -21.03 -2.67
C LEU A 320 1.24 -20.23 -3.81
N THR A 321 -0.07 -20.04 -3.74
CA THR A 321 -0.80 -19.10 -4.60
C THR A 321 -1.39 -18.02 -3.72
N ASN A 322 -1.10 -16.76 -4.02
CA ASN A 322 -1.67 -15.59 -3.37
C ASN A 322 -2.52 -14.81 -4.35
N LEU A 323 -3.70 -14.40 -3.92
CA LEU A 323 -4.51 -13.37 -4.55
C LEU A 323 -4.72 -12.26 -3.53
N ARG A 324 -4.40 -11.03 -3.90
CA ARG A 324 -4.73 -9.84 -3.14
C ARG A 324 -5.59 -8.92 -3.99
N ALA A 325 -6.67 -8.43 -3.43
CA ALA A 325 -7.48 -7.36 -3.98
C ALA A 325 -7.53 -6.21 -2.95
N ARG A 326 -7.24 -5.00 -3.39
CA ARG A 326 -7.31 -3.79 -2.57
C ARG A 326 -8.19 -2.77 -3.25
N LEU A 327 -9.09 -2.17 -2.49
CA LEU A 327 -9.83 -0.97 -2.84
C LEU A 327 -9.39 0.15 -1.90
N ALA A 328 -8.95 1.27 -2.47
CA ALA A 328 -8.68 2.50 -1.72
C ALA A 328 -9.56 3.63 -2.25
N HIS A 329 -10.20 4.36 -1.34
CA HIS A 329 -11.11 5.45 -1.67
C HIS A 329 -10.89 6.64 -0.75
N GLU A 330 -10.72 7.83 -1.34
CA GLU A 330 -10.69 9.09 -0.60
C GLU A 330 -12.12 9.58 -0.36
N LEU A 331 -12.58 9.48 0.89
CA LEU A 331 -13.93 9.91 1.32
C LEU A 331 -14.08 11.44 1.28
N ALA A 332 -13.05 12.14 1.71
CA ALA A 332 -12.92 13.59 1.73
C ALA A 332 -11.43 13.93 1.72
N PRO A 333 -11.01 15.18 1.42
CA PRO A 333 -9.61 15.57 1.47
C PRO A 333 -8.95 15.18 2.81
N GLY A 334 -7.89 14.36 2.73
CA GLY A 334 -7.18 13.82 3.87
C GLY A 334 -7.84 12.64 4.57
N HIS A 335 -9.02 12.17 4.14
CA HIS A 335 -9.75 11.03 4.73
C HIS A 335 -9.76 9.84 3.77
N ASN A 336 -9.01 8.81 4.07
CA ASN A 336 -8.85 7.65 3.20
C ASN A 336 -9.40 6.38 3.86
N LEU A 337 -10.22 5.64 3.13
CA LEU A 337 -10.70 4.31 3.50
C LEU A 337 -10.13 3.29 2.55
N SER A 338 -9.57 2.20 3.07
CA SER A 338 -9.13 1.08 2.23
C SER A 338 -9.59 -0.26 2.79
N GLY A 339 -9.88 -1.19 1.88
CA GLY A 339 -10.15 -2.59 2.16
C GLY A 339 -9.18 -3.48 1.42
N ASP A 340 -8.54 -4.42 2.11
CA ASP A 340 -7.68 -5.44 1.55
C ASP A 340 -8.31 -6.81 1.77
N TYR A 341 -8.48 -7.58 0.71
CA TYR A 341 -8.81 -8.99 0.77
C TYR A 341 -7.63 -9.81 0.26
N ILE A 342 -7.21 -10.82 1.03
CA ILE A 342 -6.09 -11.68 0.69
C ILE A 342 -6.53 -13.15 0.81
N MET A 343 -6.42 -13.87 -0.29
CA MET A 343 -6.56 -15.33 -0.32
C MET A 343 -5.18 -15.97 -0.50
N ARG A 344 -4.86 -16.94 0.35
CA ARG A 344 -3.62 -17.72 0.22
C ARG A 344 -3.97 -19.20 0.20
N ARG A 345 -3.46 -19.87 -0.80
CA ARG A 345 -3.55 -21.33 -0.94
C ARG A 345 -2.15 -21.93 -0.87
N ASN A 346 -1.91 -22.74 0.15
CA ASN A 346 -0.65 -23.43 0.37
C ASN A 346 -0.83 -24.92 0.10
N ARG A 347 -0.03 -25.51 -0.77
CA ARG A 347 -0.04 -26.94 -1.11
C ARG A 347 1.35 -27.51 -0.88
N ALA A 348 1.53 -28.18 0.25
CA ALA A 348 2.77 -28.74 0.76
C ALA A 348 2.94 -30.22 0.41
N GLY A 349 4.08 -30.79 0.78
CA GLY A 349 4.39 -32.20 0.56
C GLY A 349 3.53 -33.16 1.38
N ARG A 350 2.88 -32.68 2.46
CA ARG A 350 1.92 -33.43 3.27
C ARG A 350 0.61 -32.68 3.39
N ASP A 351 -0.51 -33.39 3.30
CA ASP A 351 -1.84 -32.77 3.29
C ASP A 351 -2.19 -32.00 4.57
N PHE A 352 -1.67 -32.42 5.72
CA PHE A 352 -1.88 -31.70 6.98
C PHE A 352 -1.10 -30.37 7.08
N TYR A 353 -0.16 -30.10 6.19
CA TYR A 353 0.47 -28.79 5.99
C TYR A 353 -0.20 -27.95 4.88
N ASN A 354 -1.10 -28.56 4.10
CA ASN A 354 -1.92 -27.80 3.16
C ASN A 354 -2.84 -26.85 3.92
N SER A 355 -3.02 -25.64 3.42
CA SER A 355 -3.96 -24.71 4.02
C SER A 355 -4.53 -23.74 3.00
N ASP A 356 -5.77 -23.35 3.24
CA ASP A 356 -6.45 -22.24 2.57
C ASP A 356 -6.76 -21.17 3.61
N SER A 357 -6.43 -19.91 3.31
CA SER A 357 -6.72 -18.80 4.20
C SER A 357 -7.30 -17.61 3.46
N HIS A 358 -8.22 -16.93 4.14
CA HIS A 358 -8.88 -15.72 3.70
C HIS A 358 -8.69 -14.65 4.78
N GLU A 359 -8.19 -13.50 4.39
CA GLU A 359 -7.97 -12.36 5.27
C GLU A 359 -8.70 -11.15 4.70
N LEU A 360 -9.43 -10.45 5.54
CA LEU A 360 -10.02 -9.15 5.25
C LEU A 360 -9.46 -8.14 6.23
N ARG A 361 -9.00 -6.98 5.72
CA ARG A 361 -8.56 -5.86 6.54
C ARG A 361 -9.20 -4.59 6.03
N VAL A 362 -9.71 -3.78 6.94
CA VAL A 362 -10.22 -2.44 6.65
C VAL A 362 -9.36 -1.44 7.40
N THR A 363 -8.94 -0.38 6.72
CA THR A 363 -8.11 0.69 7.27
C THR A 363 -8.75 2.03 6.96
N TYR A 364 -8.91 2.86 7.98
CA TYR A 364 -9.25 4.27 7.85
C TYR A 364 -8.05 5.11 8.26
N ALA A 365 -7.65 6.05 7.42
CA ALA A 365 -6.56 6.97 7.66
C ALA A 365 -7.02 8.41 7.53
N VAL A 366 -6.61 9.25 8.45
CA VAL A 366 -6.85 10.69 8.44
C VAL A 366 -5.54 11.44 8.48
N SER A 367 -5.37 12.36 7.53
CA SER A 367 -4.25 13.31 7.49
C SER A 367 -4.75 14.70 7.90
N TYR A 368 -4.04 15.34 8.78
CA TYR A 368 -4.38 16.65 9.34
C TYR A 368 -3.13 17.48 9.58
N ALA A 369 -3.30 18.80 9.64
CA ALA A 369 -2.19 19.72 9.88
C ALA A 369 -1.48 19.41 11.20
N SER A 370 -0.15 19.47 11.19
CA SER A 370 0.66 19.30 12.39
C SER A 370 0.26 20.32 13.46
N PRO A 371 0.06 19.91 14.72
CA PRO A 371 -0.19 20.85 15.82
C PRO A 371 1.04 21.69 16.16
N LEU A 372 2.23 21.37 15.61
CA LEU A 372 3.46 22.11 15.82
C LEU A 372 3.61 23.33 14.87
N ALA A 373 2.61 23.57 14.00
CA ALA A 373 2.59 24.68 13.03
C ALA A 373 3.82 24.71 12.09
N ASP A 374 4.40 23.54 11.81
CA ASP A 374 5.61 23.37 10.99
C ASP A 374 5.31 23.18 9.48
N GLY A 375 4.04 23.33 9.06
CA GLY A 375 3.59 23.12 7.69
C GLY A 375 3.48 21.65 7.26
N ASN A 376 3.83 20.71 8.12
CA ASN A 376 3.71 19.29 7.84
C ASN A 376 2.28 18.78 8.08
N SER A 377 1.95 17.61 7.53
CA SER A 377 0.69 16.92 7.81
C SER A 377 0.98 15.61 8.53
N TRP A 378 0.36 15.41 9.70
CA TRP A 378 0.40 14.14 10.42
C TRP A 378 -0.67 13.20 9.89
N THR A 379 -0.41 11.89 9.94
CA THR A 379 -1.38 10.89 9.52
C THR A 379 -1.61 9.87 10.63
N THR A 380 -2.85 9.72 11.04
CA THR A 380 -3.28 8.65 11.95
C THR A 380 -4.12 7.66 11.18
N SER A 381 -3.82 6.36 11.33
CA SER A 381 -4.62 5.29 10.76
C SER A 381 -5.04 4.27 11.80
N VAL A 382 -6.27 3.82 11.70
CA VAL A 382 -6.81 2.71 12.49
C VAL A 382 -7.20 1.59 11.54
N TYR A 383 -6.96 0.34 11.94
CA TYR A 383 -7.34 -0.81 11.13
C TYR A 383 -7.90 -1.94 11.98
N ALA A 384 -8.78 -2.70 11.37
CA ALA A 384 -9.26 -3.97 11.88
C ALA A 384 -9.14 -5.03 10.79
N GLY A 385 -8.78 -6.25 11.18
CA GLY A 385 -8.65 -7.37 10.26
C GLY A 385 -9.12 -8.67 10.87
N ALA A 386 -9.58 -9.59 10.02
CA ALA A 386 -9.96 -10.94 10.37
C ALA A 386 -9.35 -11.90 9.34
N LEU A 387 -8.76 -12.98 9.82
CA LEU A 387 -8.21 -14.07 9.01
C LEU A 387 -8.85 -15.38 9.44
N ARG A 388 -9.31 -16.18 8.48
CA ARG A 388 -9.68 -17.57 8.68
C ARG A 388 -8.75 -18.46 7.88
N ARG A 389 -8.25 -19.55 8.53
CA ARG A 389 -7.40 -20.54 7.89
C ARG A 389 -7.90 -21.93 8.22
N THR A 390 -8.00 -22.77 7.18
CA THR A 390 -8.38 -24.18 7.29
C THR A 390 -7.26 -25.04 6.73
N TYR A 391 -6.99 -26.17 7.40
CA TYR A 391 -5.95 -27.11 6.99
C TYR A 391 -6.52 -28.28 6.21
N GLY A 392 -5.71 -28.91 5.33
CA GLY A 392 -6.14 -29.93 4.39
C GLY A 392 -6.54 -31.27 5.02
N ALA A 393 -5.78 -31.69 6.03
CA ALA A 393 -5.97 -32.97 6.71
C ALA A 393 -5.69 -32.85 8.22
N PRO A 394 -6.11 -33.82 9.03
CA PRO A 394 -5.67 -33.95 10.41
C PRO A 394 -4.15 -34.13 10.49
N ASP A 395 -3.50 -33.42 11.42
CA ASP A 395 -2.09 -33.62 11.74
C ASP A 395 -1.98 -34.70 12.82
N PRO A 396 -1.37 -35.87 12.53
CA PRO A 396 -1.25 -36.97 13.50
C PRO A 396 -0.52 -36.58 14.80
N ALA A 397 0.37 -35.59 14.75
CA ALA A 397 1.06 -35.09 15.93
C ALA A 397 0.12 -34.34 16.90
N VAL A 398 -1.00 -33.82 16.37
CA VAL A 398 -2.01 -33.12 17.18
C VAL A 398 -3.25 -33.97 17.34
N SER A 399 -3.89 -34.38 16.23
CA SER A 399 -5.10 -35.21 16.22
C SER A 399 -5.17 -36.02 14.94
N ALA A 400 -5.43 -37.30 15.04
CA ALA A 400 -5.59 -38.19 13.88
C ALA A 400 -6.94 -37.99 13.13
N THR A 401 -7.93 -37.34 13.76
CA THR A 401 -9.31 -37.31 13.26
C THR A 401 -9.79 -35.90 12.93
N GLN A 402 -9.25 -34.87 13.58
CA GLN A 402 -9.74 -33.50 13.47
C GLN A 402 -8.73 -32.60 12.78
N LYS A 403 -9.18 -31.87 11.75
CA LYS A 403 -8.40 -30.85 11.05
C LYS A 403 -8.27 -29.60 11.90
N ARG A 404 -7.13 -28.92 11.78
CA ARG A 404 -6.92 -27.60 12.38
C ARG A 404 -7.68 -26.53 11.62
N GLU A 405 -8.30 -25.62 12.39
CA GLU A 405 -8.92 -24.39 11.91
C GLU A 405 -8.49 -23.23 12.80
N ASP A 406 -8.08 -22.13 12.20
CA ASP A 406 -7.66 -20.91 12.91
C ASP A 406 -8.57 -19.74 12.53
N SER A 407 -8.87 -18.89 13.49
CA SER A 407 -9.51 -17.60 13.31
C SER A 407 -8.69 -16.52 14.02
N GLU A 408 -8.07 -15.63 13.28
CA GLU A 408 -7.26 -14.56 13.83
C GLU A 408 -7.96 -13.23 13.64
N THR A 409 -7.97 -12.40 14.67
CA THR A 409 -8.42 -11.01 14.62
C THR A 409 -7.28 -10.09 14.97
N ARG A 410 -7.19 -8.94 14.29
CA ARG A 410 -6.20 -7.89 14.51
C ARG A 410 -6.89 -6.54 14.59
N PHE A 411 -6.41 -5.73 15.49
CA PHE A 411 -6.75 -4.32 15.59
C PHE A 411 -5.48 -3.53 15.81
N GLY A 412 -5.34 -2.38 15.16
CA GLY A 412 -4.16 -1.55 15.35
C GLY A 412 -4.38 -0.09 15.02
N ILE A 413 -3.46 0.73 15.54
CA ILE A 413 -3.38 2.16 15.32
C ILE A 413 -1.95 2.48 14.91
N ASN A 414 -1.78 3.27 13.87
CA ASN A 414 -0.49 3.82 13.47
C ASN A 414 -0.58 5.34 13.42
N HIS A 415 0.50 5.99 13.81
CA HIS A 415 0.63 7.44 13.80
C HIS A 415 1.95 7.83 13.16
N LEU A 416 1.87 8.48 11.99
CA LEU A 416 3.02 8.95 11.20
C LEU A 416 3.21 10.44 11.42
N VAL A 417 4.43 10.80 11.82
CA VAL A 417 4.88 12.19 12.07
C VAL A 417 6.05 12.48 11.14
N PRO A 418 5.85 13.17 10.02
CA PRO A 418 6.93 13.70 9.21
C PRO A 418 7.69 14.79 10.00
N ILE A 419 9.01 14.68 10.05
CA ILE A 419 9.90 15.66 10.70
C ILE A 419 10.51 16.59 9.64
N THR A 420 10.90 16.02 8.51
CA THR A 420 11.40 16.73 7.32
C THR A 420 10.83 16.04 6.08
N PRO A 421 11.03 16.55 4.87
CA PRO A 421 10.61 15.88 3.64
C PRO A 421 11.16 14.45 3.47
N VAL A 422 12.26 14.11 4.15
CA VAL A 422 12.92 12.80 4.03
C VAL A 422 12.91 11.98 5.33
N TRP A 423 12.61 12.57 6.49
CA TRP A 423 12.60 11.89 7.78
C TRP A 423 11.21 11.86 8.40
N SER A 424 10.78 10.70 8.84
CA SER A 424 9.50 10.51 9.54
C SER A 424 9.65 9.58 10.74
N LEU A 425 8.78 9.76 11.72
CA LEU A 425 8.59 8.84 12.84
C LEU A 425 7.25 8.13 12.66
N LEU A 426 7.23 6.83 12.93
CA LEU A 426 6.02 6.01 12.91
C LEU A 426 5.88 5.32 14.26
N PHE A 427 4.77 5.58 14.93
CA PHE A 427 4.37 4.88 16.16
C PHE A 427 3.24 3.90 15.85
N GLY A 428 3.32 2.69 16.40
CA GLY A 428 2.35 1.64 16.17
C GLY A 428 1.91 0.95 17.44
N PHE A 429 0.63 0.64 17.50
CA PHE A 429 0.02 -0.28 18.46
C PHE A 429 -0.75 -1.33 17.69
N GLU A 430 -0.57 -2.60 17.99
CA GLU A 430 -1.36 -3.71 17.44
C GLU A 430 -1.73 -4.70 18.53
N GLN A 431 -2.96 -5.19 18.48
CA GLN A 431 -3.42 -6.35 19.23
C GLN A 431 -3.86 -7.43 18.25
N ALA A 432 -3.25 -8.61 18.36
CA ALA A 432 -3.58 -9.81 17.59
C ALA A 432 -4.08 -10.91 18.52
N ARG A 433 -5.12 -11.63 18.10
CA ARG A 433 -5.66 -12.79 18.80
C ARG A 433 -5.98 -13.88 17.80
N ASN A 434 -5.39 -15.06 17.98
CA ASN A 434 -5.74 -16.27 17.25
C ASN A 434 -6.56 -17.21 18.14
N GLN A 435 -7.65 -17.70 17.61
CA GLN A 435 -8.48 -18.76 18.17
C GLN A 435 -8.48 -19.93 17.21
N ALA A 436 -8.07 -21.07 17.71
CA ALA A 436 -8.05 -22.32 16.95
C ALA A 436 -8.92 -23.36 17.66
N ASN A 437 -9.33 -24.40 16.94
CA ASN A 437 -10.02 -25.54 17.53
C ASN A 437 -9.11 -26.40 18.41
N PHE A 438 -7.79 -26.18 18.36
CA PHE A 438 -6.81 -26.79 19.28
C PHE A 438 -6.13 -25.69 20.12
N ALA A 439 -6.10 -25.88 21.41
CA ALA A 439 -5.50 -24.91 22.35
C ALA A 439 -4.02 -24.62 22.06
N ASN A 440 -3.30 -25.54 21.44
CA ASN A 440 -1.90 -25.41 21.01
C ASN A 440 -1.62 -24.13 20.22
N PHE A 441 -2.59 -23.66 19.44
CA PHE A 441 -2.45 -22.59 18.47
C PHE A 441 -3.17 -21.31 18.87
N ASN A 442 -3.83 -21.31 20.04
CA ASN A 442 -4.42 -20.08 20.59
C ASN A 442 -3.32 -19.15 21.09
N TYR A 443 -3.42 -17.88 20.75
CA TYR A 443 -2.52 -16.88 21.30
C TYR A 443 -3.14 -15.48 21.32
N LYS A 444 -2.57 -14.64 22.15
CA LYS A 444 -2.74 -13.19 22.15
C LYS A 444 -1.37 -12.56 22.06
N ASN A 445 -1.24 -11.48 21.32
CA ASN A 445 -0.03 -10.69 21.27
C ASN A 445 -0.40 -9.21 21.20
N THR A 446 0.19 -8.40 22.04
CA THR A 446 0.11 -6.95 22.03
C THR A 446 1.47 -6.41 21.63
N THR A 447 1.51 -5.56 20.65
CA THR A 447 2.73 -4.99 20.06
C THR A 447 2.70 -3.47 20.19
N LEU A 448 3.79 -2.90 20.69
CA LEU A 448 4.09 -1.47 20.66
C LEU A 448 5.34 -1.30 19.79
N SER A 449 5.35 -0.32 18.90
CA SER A 449 6.49 -0.06 18.03
C SER A 449 6.74 1.44 17.84
N GLY A 450 8.01 1.78 17.68
CA GLY A 450 8.49 3.08 17.23
C GLY A 450 9.50 2.87 16.12
N THR A 451 9.34 3.57 14.99
CA THR A 451 10.20 3.41 13.82
C THR A 451 10.61 4.78 13.27
N VAL A 452 11.89 4.96 13.04
CA VAL A 452 12.45 6.08 12.28
C VAL A 452 12.54 5.66 10.82
N ILE A 453 12.08 6.51 9.93
CA ILE A 453 12.07 6.27 8.48
C ILE A 453 12.86 7.38 7.81
N ARG A 454 13.80 7.02 6.93
CA ARG A 454 14.47 7.93 6.01
C ARG A 454 14.16 7.52 4.57
N SER A 455 13.47 8.39 3.84
CA SER A 455 13.18 8.21 2.40
C SER A 455 14.22 8.93 1.53
N PHE A 456 14.44 8.46 0.31
CA PHE A 456 15.35 9.06 -0.68
C PHE A 456 14.92 8.75 -2.11
#